data_e90fb8dfa4505c5f7a610f43f7fd7b7f
#
_entry.id   e90fb8dfa4505c5f7a610f43f7fd7b7f
#
_cell.length_a   1.000
_cell.length_b   1.000
_cell.length_c   1.000
_cell.angle_alpha   90.00
_cell.angle_beta   90.00
_cell.angle_gamma   90.00
#
_symmetry.space_group_name_H-M   'P 1'
#
loop_
_entity.id
_entity.type
_entity.pdbx_description
1 polymer ?
#
loop_
_entity_poly.entity_id
_entity_poly.type
_entity_poly.pdbx_seq_one_letter_code
_entity_poly.pdbx_strand_id
1 'polypeptide(L)'
;MEITFVTCGTLNQVVENDLSRISGSDVVVFGFNGLGLVSYKKELQGQTEYFHDLTLASKQLSCVMICGCDTDNYGVFRHSVAVADKGKLLGVVDMVHSIDQSEFVAGGSFRVYDTSAGKIGILISEDLFFPESARVLTLCDADIIFCVFKSIENFMPQIMIRSGAFCNGVAMALVAKNYCAVSDIRGKISIASSSEIIKTKIQIEKDYHLISSRKRGLYRDFNSGY
;
A
#
# COMPACT_ATOMS: atom_id res chain seq x y z
N MET A 1 13.48 -4.87 -8.19
CA MET A 1 12.29 -5.45 -7.55
C MET A 1 11.27 -5.80 -8.63
N GLU A 2 10.84 -7.06 -8.68
CA GLU A 2 9.73 -7.49 -9.55
C GLU A 2 8.42 -7.40 -8.78
N ILE A 3 7.45 -6.67 -9.33
CA ILE A 3 6.16 -6.42 -8.70
C ILE A 3 5.05 -6.93 -9.60
N THR A 4 4.10 -7.66 -9.02
CA THR A 4 2.84 -7.96 -9.68
C THR A 4 1.70 -7.21 -9.02
N PHE A 5 0.97 -6.44 -9.81
CA PHE A 5 -0.27 -5.78 -9.39
C PHE A 5 -1.46 -6.64 -9.79
N VAL A 6 -2.35 -6.86 -8.86
CA VAL A 6 -3.66 -7.50 -9.06
C VAL A 6 -4.72 -6.44 -8.82
N THR A 7 -5.26 -5.91 -9.89
CA THR A 7 -6.22 -4.80 -9.87
C THR A 7 -7.67 -5.29 -9.78
N CYS A 8 -7.89 -6.57 -10.03
CA CYS A 8 -9.20 -7.21 -10.00
C CYS A 8 -9.08 -8.65 -9.47
N GLY A 9 -10.10 -9.14 -8.77
CA GLY A 9 -10.14 -10.47 -8.18
C GLY A 9 -9.74 -10.50 -6.70
N THR A 10 -10.19 -11.55 -6.03
CA THR A 10 -9.82 -11.83 -4.63
C THR A 10 -8.54 -12.67 -4.57
N LEU A 11 -7.90 -12.67 -3.40
CA LEU A 11 -6.71 -13.47 -3.14
C LEU A 11 -6.91 -14.94 -3.56
N ASN A 12 -7.99 -15.57 -3.05
CA ASN A 12 -8.24 -17.00 -3.29
C ASN A 12 -8.49 -17.28 -4.78
N GLN A 13 -9.29 -16.45 -5.46
CA GLN A 13 -9.53 -16.60 -6.90
C GLN A 13 -8.24 -16.54 -7.72
N VAL A 14 -7.35 -15.59 -7.40
CA VAL A 14 -6.11 -15.42 -8.15
C VAL A 14 -5.10 -16.52 -7.83
N VAL A 15 -5.02 -16.95 -6.57
CA VAL A 15 -4.14 -18.09 -6.18
C VAL A 15 -4.59 -19.40 -6.80
N GLU A 16 -5.90 -19.63 -6.91
CA GLU A 16 -6.44 -20.85 -7.52
C GLU A 16 -6.30 -20.88 -9.05
N ASN A 17 -6.55 -19.75 -9.72
CA ASN A 17 -6.68 -19.74 -11.18
C ASN A 17 -5.49 -19.13 -11.93
N ASP A 18 -4.77 -18.19 -11.31
CA ASP A 18 -3.73 -17.37 -11.95
C ASP A 18 -2.36 -17.45 -11.26
N LEU A 19 -2.11 -18.50 -10.47
CA LEU A 19 -0.88 -18.65 -9.69
C LEU A 19 0.39 -18.45 -10.53
N SER A 20 0.40 -18.99 -11.75
CA SER A 20 1.53 -18.86 -12.67
C SER A 20 1.82 -17.41 -13.08
N ARG A 21 0.80 -16.55 -13.15
CA ARG A 21 0.94 -15.14 -13.54
C ARG A 21 1.54 -14.28 -12.43
N ILE A 22 1.35 -14.68 -11.17
CA ILE A 22 1.86 -13.95 -9.99
C ILE A 22 3.15 -14.56 -9.43
N SER A 23 3.52 -15.77 -9.83
CA SER A 23 4.75 -16.47 -9.38
C SER A 23 6.02 -15.75 -9.83
N GLY A 24 7.09 -15.82 -9.01
CA GLY A 24 8.39 -15.22 -9.30
C GLY A 24 8.44 -13.71 -9.16
N SER A 25 7.48 -13.12 -8.44
CA SER A 25 7.53 -11.72 -8.04
C SER A 25 8.15 -11.56 -6.65
N ASP A 26 8.86 -10.45 -6.43
CA ASP A 26 9.31 -10.09 -5.09
C ASP A 26 8.14 -9.60 -4.23
N VAL A 27 7.21 -8.87 -4.86
CA VAL A 27 6.02 -8.32 -4.22
C VAL A 27 4.79 -8.56 -5.09
N VAL A 28 3.71 -9.05 -4.49
CA VAL A 28 2.37 -9.13 -5.12
C VAL A 28 1.43 -8.20 -4.36
N VAL A 29 0.80 -7.27 -5.09
CA VAL A 29 -0.06 -6.24 -4.49
C VAL A 29 -1.47 -6.36 -5.02
N PHE A 30 -2.42 -6.52 -4.11
CA PHE A 30 -3.85 -6.54 -4.40
C PHE A 30 -4.49 -5.20 -4.01
N GLY A 31 -5.48 -4.75 -4.78
CA GLY A 31 -6.37 -3.69 -4.38
C GLY A 31 -7.29 -4.09 -3.21
N PHE A 32 -8.27 -3.26 -2.88
CA PHE A 32 -9.23 -3.50 -1.78
C PHE A 32 -10.05 -4.78 -1.94
N ASN A 33 -10.21 -5.29 -3.15
CA ASN A 33 -10.90 -6.57 -3.38
C ASN A 33 -10.07 -7.79 -2.98
N GLY A 34 -8.80 -7.62 -2.60
CA GLY A 34 -7.90 -8.72 -2.28
C GLY A 34 -8.45 -9.63 -1.18
N LEU A 35 -8.78 -9.08 -0.02
CA LEU A 35 -9.41 -9.82 1.07
C LEU A 35 -10.88 -9.44 1.29
N GLY A 36 -11.35 -8.30 0.74
CA GLY A 36 -12.70 -7.81 0.95
C GLY A 36 -12.94 -7.37 2.40
N LEU A 37 -14.11 -7.72 2.98
CA LEU A 37 -14.43 -7.38 4.36
C LEU A 37 -13.97 -8.48 5.33
N VAL A 38 -13.06 -8.14 6.21
CA VAL A 38 -12.48 -9.03 7.23
C VAL A 38 -13.04 -8.66 8.61
N SER A 39 -13.84 -9.54 9.20
CA SER A 39 -14.36 -9.38 10.56
C SER A 39 -13.42 -10.04 11.56
N TYR A 40 -12.78 -9.25 12.43
CA TYR A 40 -11.90 -9.78 13.49
C TYR A 40 -12.60 -10.77 14.40
N LYS A 41 -13.92 -10.56 14.67
CA LYS A 41 -14.70 -11.51 15.46
C LYS A 41 -14.76 -12.88 14.79
N LYS A 42 -15.01 -12.93 13.48
CA LYS A 42 -15.08 -14.20 12.72
C LYS A 42 -13.72 -14.86 12.60
N GLU A 43 -12.65 -14.08 12.34
CA GLU A 43 -11.27 -14.56 12.32
C GLU A 43 -10.89 -15.22 13.65
N LEU A 44 -11.12 -14.54 14.78
CA LEU A 44 -10.83 -15.07 16.12
C LEU A 44 -11.63 -16.32 16.47
N GLN A 45 -12.83 -16.50 15.90
CA GLN A 45 -13.68 -17.67 16.10
C GLN A 45 -13.35 -18.80 15.12
N GLY A 46 -12.39 -18.63 14.21
CA GLY A 46 -12.07 -19.61 13.16
C GLY A 46 -13.19 -19.80 12.13
N GLN A 47 -14.09 -18.83 11.99
CA GLN A 47 -15.16 -18.86 10.97
C GLN A 47 -14.70 -18.36 9.62
N THR A 48 -13.63 -17.54 9.59
CA THR A 48 -12.93 -17.06 8.41
C THR A 48 -11.43 -17.12 8.67
N GLU A 49 -10.63 -17.28 7.60
CA GLU A 49 -9.18 -17.46 7.69
C GLU A 49 -8.43 -16.55 6.69
N TYR A 50 -8.95 -15.34 6.42
CA TYR A 50 -8.39 -14.44 5.40
C TYR A 50 -6.91 -14.10 5.62
N PHE A 51 -6.52 -13.81 6.87
CA PHE A 51 -5.12 -13.52 7.19
C PHE A 51 -4.25 -14.78 7.12
N HIS A 52 -4.81 -15.94 7.47
CA HIS A 52 -4.13 -17.22 7.32
C HIS A 52 -3.90 -17.54 5.84
N ASP A 53 -4.92 -17.41 4.99
CA ASP A 53 -4.84 -17.61 3.54
C ASP A 53 -3.79 -16.68 2.91
N LEU A 54 -3.75 -15.41 3.33
CA LEU A 54 -2.73 -14.46 2.89
C LEU A 54 -1.31 -14.94 3.25
N THR A 55 -1.12 -15.45 4.47
CA THR A 55 0.19 -15.97 4.90
C THR A 55 0.57 -17.24 4.15
N LEU A 56 -0.38 -18.15 3.91
CA LEU A 56 -0.14 -19.37 3.13
C LEU A 56 0.25 -19.04 1.69
N ALA A 57 -0.46 -18.12 1.05
CA ALA A 57 -0.14 -17.67 -0.31
C ALA A 57 1.24 -17.01 -0.37
N SER A 58 1.60 -16.16 0.59
CA SER A 58 2.92 -15.55 0.67
C SER A 58 4.05 -16.57 0.86
N LYS A 59 3.79 -17.64 1.60
CA LYS A 59 4.71 -18.77 1.80
C LYS A 59 4.88 -19.57 0.51
N GLN A 60 3.76 -19.91 -0.14
CA GLN A 60 3.74 -20.68 -1.37
C GLN A 60 4.50 -19.99 -2.50
N LEU A 61 4.32 -18.68 -2.63
CA LEU A 61 4.97 -17.84 -3.64
C LEU A 61 6.36 -17.35 -3.22
N SER A 62 6.74 -17.54 -1.94
CA SER A 62 8.00 -17.05 -1.36
C SER A 62 8.22 -15.54 -1.57
N CYS A 63 7.17 -14.75 -1.49
CA CYS A 63 7.18 -13.30 -1.77
C CYS A 63 6.46 -12.50 -0.67
N VAL A 64 6.59 -11.18 -0.75
CA VAL A 64 5.78 -10.25 0.02
C VAL A 64 4.40 -10.14 -0.64
N MET A 65 3.34 -10.20 0.17
CA MET A 65 1.97 -9.98 -0.28
C MET A 65 1.35 -8.81 0.46
N ILE A 66 0.74 -7.90 -0.30
CA ILE A 66 0.07 -6.69 0.19
C ILE A 66 -1.37 -6.78 -0.30
N CYS A 67 -2.32 -6.86 0.62
CA CYS A 67 -3.74 -6.97 0.27
C CYS A 67 -4.58 -5.89 0.96
N GLY A 68 -5.29 -5.10 0.16
CA GLY A 68 -6.30 -4.19 0.67
C GLY A 68 -7.52 -4.94 1.17
N CYS A 69 -8.14 -4.41 2.22
CA CYS A 69 -9.35 -4.94 2.84
C CYS A 69 -10.08 -3.83 3.60
N ASP A 70 -11.36 -4.07 3.83
CA ASP A 70 -12.09 -3.38 4.90
C ASP A 70 -12.06 -4.26 6.14
N THR A 71 -11.84 -3.70 7.32
CA THR A 71 -11.84 -4.46 8.57
C THR A 71 -13.04 -4.06 9.43
N ASP A 72 -13.64 -5.05 10.08
CA ASP A 72 -14.69 -4.86 11.10
C ASP A 72 -14.16 -5.36 12.46
N ASN A 73 -13.95 -4.43 13.36
CA ASN A 73 -13.60 -4.71 14.75
C ASN A 73 -14.77 -4.38 15.66
N TYR A 74 -15.69 -5.34 15.79
CA TYR A 74 -16.91 -5.24 16.62
C TYR A 74 -17.76 -4.00 16.30
N GLY A 75 -17.99 -3.75 15.00
CA GLY A 75 -18.78 -2.61 14.51
C GLY A 75 -17.96 -1.35 14.24
N VAL A 76 -16.65 -1.38 14.45
CA VAL A 76 -15.74 -0.30 14.03
C VAL A 76 -15.11 -0.69 12.70
N PHE A 77 -15.52 -0.01 11.64
CA PHE A 77 -15.04 -0.26 10.28
C PHE A 77 -13.81 0.60 9.95
N ARG A 78 -12.83 0.02 9.26
CA ARG A 78 -11.64 0.74 8.76
C ARG A 78 -11.25 0.27 7.37
N HIS A 79 -10.72 1.18 6.59
CA HIS A 79 -9.97 0.84 5.39
C HIS A 79 -8.57 0.41 5.80
N SER A 80 -8.17 -0.79 5.42
CA SER A 80 -6.95 -1.42 5.94
C SER A 80 -6.17 -2.12 4.83
N VAL A 81 -4.91 -2.38 5.12
CA VAL A 81 -4.02 -3.20 4.27
C VAL A 81 -3.31 -4.21 5.15
N ALA A 82 -3.41 -5.48 4.79
CA ALA A 82 -2.67 -6.56 5.40
C ALA A 82 -1.38 -6.83 4.62
N VAL A 83 -0.28 -7.04 5.33
CA VAL A 83 1.04 -7.33 4.76
C VAL A 83 1.56 -8.63 5.31
N ALA A 84 1.89 -9.57 4.42
CA ALA A 84 2.53 -10.84 4.76
C ALA A 84 3.83 -11.04 3.98
N ASP A 85 4.80 -11.72 4.56
CA ASP A 85 6.08 -12.03 3.94
C ASP A 85 6.47 -13.48 4.23
N LYS A 86 6.61 -14.28 3.19
CA LYS A 86 7.10 -15.68 3.24
C LYS A 86 6.46 -16.53 4.34
N GLY A 87 5.17 -16.40 4.52
CA GLY A 87 4.39 -17.18 5.49
C GLY A 87 4.21 -16.54 6.86
N LYS A 88 4.61 -15.28 7.02
CA LYS A 88 4.41 -14.51 8.25
C LYS A 88 3.53 -13.29 8.00
N LEU A 89 2.47 -13.13 8.76
CA LEU A 89 1.73 -11.87 8.81
C LEU A 89 2.58 -10.83 9.53
N LEU A 90 3.00 -9.77 8.83
CA LEU A 90 3.76 -8.66 9.42
C LEU A 90 2.86 -7.69 10.15
N GLY A 91 1.63 -7.54 9.68
CA GLY A 91 0.63 -6.72 10.34
C GLY A 91 -0.49 -6.26 9.42
N VAL A 92 -1.41 -5.53 10.02
CA VAL A 92 -2.48 -4.80 9.34
C VAL A 92 -2.32 -3.34 9.71
N VAL A 93 -2.40 -2.46 8.72
CA VAL A 93 -2.36 -1.00 8.90
C VAL A 93 -3.65 -0.40 8.39
N ASP A 94 -4.14 0.61 9.10
CA ASP A 94 -5.38 1.30 8.78
C ASP A 94 -5.11 2.65 8.13
N MET A 95 -6.04 3.13 7.31
CA MET A 95 -6.03 4.49 6.76
C MET A 95 -6.03 5.52 7.89
N VAL A 96 -5.09 6.46 7.84
CA VAL A 96 -4.89 7.45 8.93
C VAL A 96 -5.74 8.69 8.73
N HIS A 97 -5.92 9.13 7.48
CA HIS A 97 -6.71 10.31 7.17
C HIS A 97 -8.04 9.90 6.52
N SER A 98 -9.15 10.44 7.03
CA SER A 98 -10.46 10.33 6.41
C SER A 98 -10.94 11.74 6.09
N ILE A 99 -11.16 12.03 4.81
CA ILE A 99 -11.65 13.34 4.34
C ILE A 99 -13.17 13.40 4.53
N ASP A 100 -13.84 12.31 4.20
CA ASP A 100 -15.28 12.22 4.40
C ASP A 100 -15.59 11.66 5.79
N GLN A 101 -16.61 12.19 6.44
CA GLN A 101 -17.19 11.62 7.66
C GLN A 101 -17.99 10.37 7.32
N SER A 102 -17.28 9.34 6.85
CA SER A 102 -17.85 8.05 6.50
C SER A 102 -18.02 7.18 7.74
N GLU A 103 -18.65 6.01 7.57
CA GLU A 103 -18.71 4.97 8.60
C GLU A 103 -17.34 4.40 8.97
N PHE A 104 -16.30 4.73 8.20
CA PHE A 104 -14.94 4.24 8.39
C PHE A 104 -14.14 5.15 9.31
N VAL A 105 -13.61 4.56 10.37
CA VAL A 105 -12.86 5.28 11.40
C VAL A 105 -11.37 5.31 11.02
N ALA A 106 -10.74 6.47 11.19
CA ALA A 106 -9.31 6.64 10.96
C ALA A 106 -8.45 5.78 11.90
N GLY A 107 -7.32 5.31 11.39
CA GLY A 107 -6.27 4.64 12.16
C GLY A 107 -5.37 5.62 12.91
N GLY A 108 -4.40 5.06 13.64
CA GLY A 108 -3.54 5.87 14.53
C GLY A 108 -2.12 6.12 14.04
N SER A 109 -1.61 5.42 13.03
CA SER A 109 -0.21 5.55 12.62
C SER A 109 0.08 4.96 11.25
N PHE A 110 1.04 5.57 10.55
CA PHE A 110 1.68 4.99 9.38
C PHE A 110 2.67 3.90 9.77
N ARG A 111 2.91 2.94 8.87
CA ARG A 111 3.90 1.88 9.08
C ARG A 111 4.79 1.67 7.88
N VAL A 112 6.06 1.42 8.16
CA VAL A 112 7.04 0.83 7.24
C VAL A 112 7.33 -0.58 7.71
N TYR A 113 7.23 -1.54 6.81
CA TYR A 113 7.48 -2.95 7.08
C TYR A 113 8.85 -3.34 6.56
N ASP A 114 9.68 -3.94 7.42
CA ASP A 114 10.89 -4.65 7.00
C ASP A 114 10.50 -5.98 6.38
N THR A 115 10.78 -6.15 5.09
CA THR A 115 10.40 -7.32 4.33
C THR A 115 11.58 -7.93 3.59
N SER A 116 11.40 -9.14 3.06
CA SER A 116 12.41 -9.78 2.21
C SER A 116 12.66 -9.03 0.88
N ALA A 117 11.75 -8.14 0.49
CA ALA A 117 11.87 -7.32 -0.72
C ALA A 117 12.39 -5.88 -0.43
N GLY A 118 12.68 -5.55 0.84
CA GLY A 118 13.11 -4.23 1.29
C GLY A 118 12.11 -3.60 2.27
N LYS A 119 12.30 -2.34 2.59
CA LYS A 119 11.44 -1.57 3.49
C LYS A 119 10.26 -0.97 2.73
N ILE A 120 9.07 -1.43 3.04
CA ILE A 120 7.84 -1.08 2.32
C ILE A 120 6.98 -0.16 3.18
N GLY A 121 6.71 1.05 2.70
CA GLY A 121 5.73 1.97 3.25
C GLY A 121 4.34 1.72 2.65
N ILE A 122 3.28 1.87 3.46
CA ILE A 122 1.90 1.70 3.01
C ILE A 122 1.12 2.99 3.21
N LEU A 123 0.45 3.44 2.17
CA LEU A 123 -0.60 4.46 2.19
C LEU A 123 -1.93 3.85 1.72
N ILE A 124 -3.02 4.36 2.26
CA ILE A 124 -4.35 3.81 1.98
C ILE A 124 -5.26 4.95 1.53
N SER A 125 -5.77 4.84 0.31
CA SER A 125 -6.75 5.77 -0.28
C SER A 125 -6.40 7.24 -0.01
N GLU A 126 -7.17 7.92 0.82
CA GLU A 126 -7.07 9.35 1.07
C GLU A 126 -5.76 9.81 1.71
N ASP A 127 -5.03 8.91 2.38
CA ASP A 127 -3.70 9.23 2.91
C ASP A 127 -2.75 9.79 1.85
N LEU A 128 -2.96 9.41 0.58
CA LEU A 128 -2.17 9.90 -0.55
C LEU A 128 -2.31 11.41 -0.76
N PHE A 129 -3.44 12.00 -0.39
CA PHE A 129 -3.70 13.43 -0.61
C PHE A 129 -3.02 14.34 0.43
N PHE A 130 -2.46 13.75 1.48
CA PHE A 130 -1.70 14.45 2.51
C PHE A 130 -0.19 14.31 2.26
N PRO A 131 0.52 15.38 1.81
CA PRO A 131 1.95 15.28 1.46
C PRO A 131 2.84 14.79 2.59
N GLU A 132 2.45 15.07 3.84
CA GLU A 132 3.13 14.59 5.04
C GLU A 132 3.12 13.07 5.18
N SER A 133 2.11 12.38 4.67
CA SER A 133 1.99 10.92 4.77
C SER A 133 3.16 10.21 4.08
N ALA A 134 3.42 10.56 2.81
CA ALA A 134 4.57 10.03 2.08
C ALA A 134 5.90 10.46 2.72
N ARG A 135 5.96 11.70 3.26
CA ARG A 135 7.14 12.22 3.95
C ARG A 135 7.49 11.42 5.20
N VAL A 136 6.49 11.10 6.03
CA VAL A 136 6.69 10.30 7.24
C VAL A 136 7.26 8.92 6.89
N LEU A 137 6.65 8.22 5.91
CA LEU A 137 7.13 6.91 5.47
C LEU A 137 8.57 6.96 4.94
N THR A 138 8.90 8.00 4.17
CA THR A 138 10.26 8.21 3.66
C THR A 138 11.26 8.46 4.78
N LEU A 139 10.90 9.28 5.78
CA LEU A 139 11.74 9.53 6.95
C LEU A 139 11.91 8.29 7.85
N CYS A 140 10.97 7.34 7.79
CA CYS A 140 11.07 6.01 8.38
C CYS A 140 11.82 5.02 7.48
N ASP A 141 12.52 5.52 6.45
CA ASP A 141 13.44 4.79 5.57
C ASP A 141 12.76 3.80 4.61
N ALA A 142 11.52 4.04 4.20
CA ALA A 142 10.87 3.24 3.16
C ALA A 142 11.69 3.24 1.86
N ASP A 143 11.87 2.07 1.23
CA ASP A 143 12.51 1.91 -0.08
C ASP A 143 11.53 2.17 -1.21
N ILE A 144 10.27 1.86 -0.98
CA ILE A 144 9.14 2.08 -1.88
C ILE A 144 7.88 2.29 -1.04
N ILE A 145 6.96 3.10 -1.56
CA ILE A 145 5.66 3.32 -0.94
C ILE A 145 4.56 2.77 -1.85
N PHE A 146 3.78 1.82 -1.34
CA PHE A 146 2.57 1.33 -2.01
C PHE A 146 1.35 2.08 -1.51
N CYS A 147 0.57 2.61 -2.44
CA CYS A 147 -0.72 3.21 -2.18
C CYS A 147 -1.83 2.28 -2.67
N VAL A 148 -2.60 1.73 -1.74
CA VAL A 148 -3.75 0.87 -2.04
C VAL A 148 -5.01 1.71 -2.01
N PHE A 149 -5.58 1.96 -3.20
CA PHE A 149 -6.74 2.83 -3.40
C PHE A 149 -8.01 2.01 -3.62
N LYS A 150 -9.13 2.46 -3.06
CA LYS A 150 -10.40 1.76 -3.23
C LYS A 150 -10.92 1.85 -4.66
N SER A 151 -11.06 3.08 -5.16
CA SER A 151 -11.46 3.37 -6.54
C SER A 151 -10.80 4.66 -7.02
N ILE A 152 -10.55 4.76 -8.31
CA ILE A 152 -10.03 5.99 -8.93
C ILE A 152 -11.14 6.58 -9.79
N GLU A 153 -11.65 7.73 -9.38
CA GLU A 153 -12.71 8.45 -10.07
C GLU A 153 -12.17 9.56 -10.97
N ASN A 154 -10.93 9.98 -10.73
CA ASN A 154 -10.26 11.06 -11.46
C ASN A 154 -8.74 10.85 -11.49
N PHE A 155 -8.03 11.78 -12.12
CA PHE A 155 -6.57 11.68 -12.32
C PHE A 155 -5.73 12.18 -11.12
N MET A 156 -6.35 12.67 -10.05
CA MET A 156 -5.63 13.25 -8.90
C MET A 156 -4.67 12.24 -8.24
N PRO A 157 -5.04 10.96 -8.00
CA PRO A 157 -4.11 9.99 -7.44
C PRO A 157 -2.83 9.82 -8.25
N GLN A 158 -2.91 9.90 -9.58
CA GLN A 158 -1.73 9.83 -10.46
C GLN A 158 -0.81 11.06 -10.29
N ILE A 159 -1.38 12.25 -10.14
CA ILE A 159 -0.61 13.47 -9.85
C ILE A 159 0.07 13.32 -8.50
N MET A 160 -0.65 12.83 -7.50
CA MET A 160 -0.14 12.75 -6.13
C MET A 160 0.98 11.72 -5.99
N ILE A 161 0.92 10.53 -6.63
CA ILE A 161 2.05 9.59 -6.60
C ILE A 161 3.28 10.17 -7.30
N ARG A 162 3.12 10.95 -8.38
CA ARG A 162 4.23 11.61 -9.09
C ARG A 162 4.88 12.68 -8.23
N SER A 163 4.05 13.58 -7.70
CA SER A 163 4.51 14.65 -6.79
C SER A 163 5.14 14.07 -5.52
N GLY A 164 4.47 13.09 -4.90
CA GLY A 164 4.96 12.41 -3.71
C GLY A 164 6.30 11.71 -3.94
N ALA A 165 6.45 10.98 -5.04
CA ALA A 165 7.70 10.31 -5.38
C ALA A 165 8.84 11.32 -5.59
N PHE A 166 8.61 12.38 -6.38
CA PHE A 166 9.60 13.42 -6.63
C PHE A 166 9.98 14.18 -5.35
N CYS A 167 9.00 14.65 -4.57
CA CYS A 167 9.27 15.43 -3.36
C CYS A 167 9.95 14.64 -2.25
N ASN A 168 9.79 13.31 -2.25
CA ASN A 168 10.34 12.44 -1.22
C ASN A 168 11.55 11.62 -1.70
N GLY A 169 11.80 11.56 -3.01
CA GLY A 169 12.93 10.83 -3.57
C GLY A 169 12.82 9.32 -3.36
N VAL A 170 11.61 8.79 -3.33
CA VAL A 170 11.27 7.37 -3.17
C VAL A 170 10.20 6.99 -4.18
N ALA A 171 10.35 5.84 -4.83
CA ALA A 171 9.36 5.37 -5.79
C ALA A 171 7.99 5.15 -5.10
N MET A 172 6.91 5.49 -5.80
CA MET A 172 5.55 5.29 -5.32
C MET A 172 4.75 4.46 -6.32
N ALA A 173 4.08 3.44 -5.81
CA ALA A 173 3.24 2.55 -6.59
C ALA A 173 1.78 2.67 -6.13
N LEU A 174 0.86 2.76 -7.09
CA LEU A 174 -0.58 2.85 -6.85
C LEU A 174 -1.26 1.61 -7.38
N VAL A 175 -2.13 1.01 -6.61
CA VAL A 175 -3.05 -0.04 -7.03
C VAL A 175 -4.48 0.32 -6.64
N ALA A 176 -5.40 0.18 -7.57
CA ALA A 176 -6.83 0.37 -7.36
C ALA A 176 -7.61 -0.63 -8.22
N LYS A 177 -8.93 -0.62 -8.09
CA LYS A 177 -9.79 -1.45 -8.96
C LYS A 177 -9.57 -1.04 -10.42
N ASN A 178 -9.20 -2.03 -11.24
CA ASN A 178 -8.95 -1.88 -12.69
C ASN A 178 -7.87 -0.84 -13.05
N TYR A 179 -6.93 -0.56 -12.13
CA TYR A 179 -5.86 0.37 -12.43
C TYR A 179 -4.65 0.18 -11.52
N CYS A 180 -3.46 0.29 -12.10
CA CYS A 180 -2.23 0.45 -11.35
C CYS A 180 -1.29 1.44 -12.05
N ALA A 181 -0.41 2.08 -11.28
CA ALA A 181 0.65 2.93 -11.81
C ALA A 181 1.86 2.94 -10.87
N VAL A 182 3.04 3.17 -11.43
CA VAL A 182 4.28 3.37 -10.66
C VAL A 182 4.95 4.65 -11.13
N SER A 183 5.31 5.49 -10.19
CA SER A 183 6.16 6.67 -10.38
C SER A 183 7.56 6.42 -9.86
N ASP A 184 8.58 6.72 -10.67
CA ASP A 184 9.96 6.76 -10.22
C ASP A 184 10.23 8.00 -9.33
N ILE A 185 11.44 8.06 -8.77
CA ILE A 185 11.88 9.18 -7.89
C ILE A 185 11.90 10.55 -8.58
N ARG A 186 11.80 10.60 -9.90
CA ARG A 186 11.76 11.84 -10.71
C ARG A 186 10.33 12.27 -11.04
N GLY A 187 9.33 11.56 -10.52
CA GLY A 187 7.93 11.82 -10.82
C GLY A 187 7.48 11.35 -12.22
N LYS A 188 8.30 10.52 -12.90
CA LYS A 188 7.95 9.94 -14.18
C LYS A 188 7.15 8.65 -13.96
N ILE A 189 6.01 8.52 -14.64
CA ILE A 189 5.28 7.25 -14.67
C ILE A 189 6.08 6.24 -15.50
N SER A 190 6.54 5.18 -14.82
CA SER A 190 7.27 4.08 -15.46
C SER A 190 6.32 3.02 -15.99
N ILE A 191 5.15 2.86 -15.36
CA ILE A 191 4.08 2.00 -15.81
C ILE A 191 2.74 2.59 -15.39
N ALA A 192 1.71 2.43 -16.25
CA ALA A 192 0.31 2.64 -15.93
C ALA A 192 -0.51 1.64 -16.75
N SER A 193 -1.42 0.92 -16.11
CA SER A 193 -2.21 -0.12 -16.75
C SER A 193 -3.56 -0.32 -16.10
N SER A 194 -4.53 -0.73 -16.91
CA SER A 194 -5.86 -1.19 -16.50
C SER A 194 -6.04 -2.71 -16.63
N SER A 195 -4.96 -3.46 -16.86
CA SER A 195 -5.02 -4.92 -16.90
C SER A 195 -5.28 -5.50 -15.51
N GLU A 196 -5.98 -6.64 -15.46
CA GLU A 196 -6.33 -7.30 -14.20
C GLU A 196 -5.11 -7.75 -13.41
N ILE A 197 -4.12 -8.34 -14.10
CA ILE A 197 -2.86 -8.76 -13.52
C ILE A 197 -1.74 -8.24 -14.41
N ILE A 198 -0.82 -7.48 -13.82
CA ILE A 198 0.32 -6.93 -14.53
C ILE A 198 1.60 -7.11 -13.73
N LYS A 199 2.60 -7.66 -14.38
CA LYS A 199 3.93 -7.85 -13.81
C LYS A 199 4.91 -6.85 -14.40
N THR A 200 5.68 -6.21 -13.55
CA THR A 200 6.66 -5.21 -13.95
C THR A 200 7.91 -5.29 -13.10
N LYS A 201 9.02 -4.81 -13.65
CA LYS A 201 10.28 -4.67 -12.92
C LYS A 201 10.58 -3.20 -12.75
N ILE A 202 10.83 -2.80 -11.52
CA ILE A 202 11.23 -1.44 -11.18
C ILE A 202 12.62 -1.43 -10.55
N GLN A 203 13.36 -0.35 -10.80
CA GLN A 203 14.61 -0.06 -10.11
C GLN A 203 14.28 0.70 -8.83
N ILE A 204 14.75 0.18 -7.70
CA ILE A 204 14.60 0.87 -6.41
C ILE A 204 15.78 1.82 -6.25
N GLU A 205 15.47 3.09 -6.19
CA GLU A 205 16.42 4.18 -5.99
C GLU A 205 15.89 5.10 -4.90
N LYS A 206 16.79 5.75 -4.18
CA LYS A 206 16.44 6.79 -3.21
C LYS A 206 17.27 8.04 -3.49
N ASP A 207 16.65 9.20 -3.44
CA ASP A 207 17.32 10.49 -3.51
C ASP A 207 16.71 11.50 -2.54
N TYR A 208 17.36 11.68 -1.42
CA TYR A 208 16.88 12.56 -0.35
C TYR A 208 17.33 14.02 -0.49
N HIS A 209 17.83 14.46 -1.65
CA HIS A 209 18.38 15.81 -1.81
C HIS A 209 17.38 16.92 -1.43
N LEU A 210 16.10 16.80 -1.79
CA LEU A 210 15.09 17.78 -1.40
C LEU A 210 14.79 17.73 0.11
N ILE A 211 14.86 16.56 0.73
CA ILE A 211 14.65 16.41 2.17
C ILE A 211 15.81 16.99 2.95
N SER A 212 17.04 16.70 2.53
CA SER A 212 18.27 17.17 3.19
C SER A 212 18.49 18.67 3.02
N SER A 213 18.08 19.23 1.88
CA SER A 213 18.25 20.65 1.55
C SER A 213 17.21 21.57 2.19
N ARG A 214 16.14 21.03 2.80
CA ARG A 214 15.09 21.84 3.41
C ARG A 214 15.61 22.67 4.59
N LYS A 215 15.14 23.92 4.71
CA LYS A 215 15.43 24.81 5.84
C LYS A 215 14.57 24.45 7.05
N ARG A 216 15.07 23.57 7.91
CA ARG A 216 14.33 23.05 9.09
C ARG A 216 13.82 24.14 10.03
N GLY A 217 14.51 25.29 10.13
CA GLY A 217 14.12 26.41 11.00
C GLY A 217 12.80 27.08 10.63
N LEU A 218 12.36 27.00 9.37
CA LEU A 218 11.12 27.61 8.92
C LEU A 218 9.85 26.91 9.48
N TYR A 219 9.99 25.73 10.07
CA TYR A 219 8.86 24.95 10.57
C TYR A 219 8.71 25.02 12.10
N ARG A 220 9.60 25.76 12.81
CA ARG A 220 9.57 25.85 14.28
C ARG A 220 8.42 26.71 14.81
N ASP A 221 8.01 27.72 14.03
CA ASP A 221 7.03 28.72 14.49
C ASP A 221 5.57 28.28 14.29
N PHE A 222 5.33 27.19 13.57
CA PHE A 222 3.98 26.67 13.33
C PHE A 222 3.43 25.81 14.49
N ASN A 223 4.28 25.38 15.43
CA ASN A 223 3.87 24.53 16.55
C ASN A 223 3.46 25.30 17.81
N SER A 224 3.46 26.63 17.78
CA SER A 224 3.14 27.47 18.96
C SER A 224 1.70 27.98 19.02
N GLY A 225 0.82 27.52 18.15
CA GLY A 225 -0.52 28.10 17.98
C GLY A 225 -1.72 27.14 17.97
N TYR A 226 -1.57 25.89 18.45
CA TYR A 226 -2.71 24.97 18.64
C TYR A 226 -2.65 24.29 19.99
#